data_9b30de932bbb5cca0f7f19be8b063c8d
#
_entry.id   9b30de932bbb5cca0f7f19be8b063c8d
#
_cell.length_a   1.000
_cell.length_b   1.000
_cell.length_c   1.000
_cell.angle_alpha   90.00
_cell.angle_beta   90.00
_cell.angle_gamma   90.00
#
_symmetry.space_group_name_H-M   'P 1'
#
loop_
_entity.id
_entity.type
_entity.pdbx_description
1 polymer ?
#
loop_
_entity_poly.entity_id
_entity_poly.type
_entity_poly.pdbx_seq_one_letter_code
_entity_poly.pdbx_strand_id
1 'polypeptide(L)'
;STIVDTVDTNTWFTCTPDNAQYYDTSEDAVYSGISFIKDSQQYYDILQNTDISRNDLLLLQQLNDLQSKALVDWYDVGNVESYRTVQQDASFSVLDKTQQEIYNVNNRIVKLFVNKPDIQPNNNYPHPQPIAHTEHGLSYTKVDGKVNPMNGEFERVFNNLQDTWRFSTHNNIACTNRSLWQDKTWERFDQIVQQFPEFSGTVQVNGQQIDCTRTVENIDWDLVSTGLVGACHGDLVVDNIIVGEDQIHYIDHRPGVVNDIFYDICKFYHSLKLHNINLENYHLTQDENGYIIKISPSEEDSIRLNQFQLSPIYHQHKRKIELGVGCIWLSMSPLNVDKDLNKFLFLLGIEQLKKYE
;
A
#
# COMPACT_ATOMS: atom_id res chain seq x y z
N SER A 1 -14.71 -9.56 11.10
CA SER A 1 -14.24 -10.72 10.30
C SER A 1 -13.18 -11.46 11.08
N THR A 2 -13.37 -12.74 11.28
CA THR A 2 -12.47 -13.57 12.06
C THR A 2 -11.46 -14.22 11.10
N ILE A 3 -10.18 -14.07 11.37
CA ILE A 3 -9.12 -14.64 10.55
C ILE A 3 -8.68 -15.93 11.20
N VAL A 4 -8.72 -17.00 10.43
CA VAL A 4 -8.41 -18.35 10.88
C VAL A 4 -7.00 -18.73 10.49
N ASP A 5 -6.24 -19.18 11.45
CA ASP A 5 -4.80 -19.37 11.38
C ASP A 5 -4.31 -20.63 10.64
N THR A 6 -5.15 -21.58 10.37
CA THR A 6 -4.81 -22.77 9.55
C THR A 6 -6.07 -23.29 8.91
N VAL A 7 -6.14 -23.25 7.62
CA VAL A 7 -7.20 -23.93 6.87
C VAL A 7 -6.75 -25.38 6.67
N ASP A 8 -7.02 -26.21 7.66
CA ASP A 8 -7.27 -27.62 7.36
C ASP A 8 -8.64 -27.65 6.69
N THR A 9 -8.68 -27.99 5.41
CA THR A 9 -9.89 -28.03 4.60
C THR A 9 -10.97 -28.99 5.12
N ASN A 10 -10.71 -29.67 6.22
CA ASN A 10 -11.61 -30.61 6.87
C ASN A 10 -12.23 -30.08 8.17
N THR A 11 -11.98 -28.84 8.56
CA THR A 11 -12.35 -28.35 9.89
C THR A 11 -13.44 -27.28 9.81
N TRP A 12 -14.47 -27.40 10.66
CA TRP A 12 -15.57 -26.48 10.83
C TRP A 12 -15.38 -25.63 12.07
N PHE A 13 -15.76 -24.39 12.01
CA PHE A 13 -15.71 -23.49 13.16
C PHE A 13 -17.10 -23.28 13.73
N THR A 14 -17.44 -24.05 14.76
CA THR A 14 -18.61 -23.80 15.58
C THR A 14 -18.18 -23.75 17.03
N CYS A 15 -18.88 -22.98 17.84
CA CYS A 15 -18.56 -22.90 19.25
C CYS A 15 -19.33 -23.85 20.14
N THR A 16 -20.43 -24.42 19.73
CA THR A 16 -21.16 -25.44 20.53
C THR A 16 -22.02 -26.32 19.64
N PRO A 17 -21.58 -27.55 19.36
CA PRO A 17 -22.40 -28.51 18.57
C PRO A 17 -23.70 -28.88 19.23
N ASP A 18 -23.75 -28.90 20.56
CA ASP A 18 -24.85 -29.46 21.33
C ASP A 18 -25.85 -28.45 21.86
N ASN A 19 -25.55 -27.17 21.89
CA ASN A 19 -26.41 -26.12 22.43
C ASN A 19 -26.63 -25.00 21.44
N ALA A 20 -27.51 -25.24 20.47
CA ALA A 20 -28.09 -24.17 19.66
C ALA A 20 -29.03 -23.25 20.48
N GLN A 21 -29.00 -23.34 21.79
CA GLN A 21 -29.67 -22.43 22.68
C GLN A 21 -28.77 -21.24 23.00
N TYR A 22 -29.07 -20.25 22.32
CA TYR A 22 -28.76 -18.85 22.46
C TYR A 22 -28.20 -18.36 23.78
N TYR A 23 -27.02 -17.75 23.73
CA TYR A 23 -26.76 -16.51 24.42
C TYR A 23 -26.92 -16.52 25.93
N ASP A 24 -26.37 -17.49 26.58
CA ASP A 24 -25.99 -17.22 27.96
C ASP A 24 -24.49 -17.01 28.02
N THR A 25 -24.14 -15.80 28.37
CA THR A 25 -22.87 -15.14 28.08
C THR A 25 -21.77 -15.48 29.05
N SER A 26 -21.89 -16.47 29.89
CA SER A 26 -21.01 -16.50 31.03
C SER A 26 -19.86 -17.50 30.95
N GLU A 27 -19.97 -18.62 30.27
CA GLU A 27 -18.87 -19.61 30.25
C GLU A 27 -18.80 -20.49 28.99
N ASP A 28 -19.79 -20.45 28.10
CA ASP A 28 -19.83 -21.31 26.93
C ASP A 28 -19.29 -20.62 25.68
N ALA A 29 -18.61 -21.38 24.86
CA ALA A 29 -18.10 -20.89 23.60
C ALA A 29 -19.25 -20.44 22.68
N VAL A 30 -19.10 -19.31 21.99
CA VAL A 30 -20.11 -18.68 21.14
C VAL A 30 -19.82 -18.98 19.67
N TYR A 31 -20.84 -19.27 18.89
CA TYR A 31 -20.71 -19.44 17.45
C TYR A 31 -20.37 -18.11 16.78
N SER A 32 -19.23 -18.06 16.07
CA SER A 32 -18.71 -16.85 15.45
C SER A 32 -19.44 -16.44 14.16
N GLY A 33 -20.37 -17.25 13.66
CA GLY A 33 -21.01 -17.04 12.36
C GLY A 33 -20.17 -17.48 11.16
N ILE A 34 -18.97 -18.04 11.40
CA ILE A 34 -18.08 -18.49 10.33
C ILE A 34 -18.14 -20.01 10.22
N SER A 35 -18.39 -20.48 9.01
CA SER A 35 -18.44 -21.90 8.69
C SER A 35 -17.75 -22.18 7.37
N PHE A 36 -17.00 -23.28 7.32
CA PHE A 36 -16.41 -23.79 6.09
C PHE A 36 -17.12 -25.08 5.69
N ILE A 37 -17.75 -25.07 4.53
CA ILE A 37 -18.58 -26.18 4.06
C ILE A 37 -17.79 -26.95 2.98
N LYS A 38 -17.32 -28.15 3.34
CA LYS A 38 -16.57 -29.01 2.43
C LYS A 38 -17.49 -29.66 1.38
N ASP A 39 -18.62 -30.17 1.79
CA ASP A 39 -19.63 -30.75 0.91
C ASP A 39 -20.72 -29.73 0.58
N SER A 40 -20.45 -28.95 -0.45
CA SER A 40 -21.38 -27.91 -0.91
C SER A 40 -22.70 -28.49 -1.42
N GLN A 41 -22.70 -29.74 -1.95
CA GLN A 41 -23.91 -30.39 -2.43
C GLN A 41 -24.81 -30.79 -1.25
N GLN A 42 -24.24 -31.44 -0.23
CA GLN A 42 -25.00 -31.77 0.98
C GLN A 42 -25.60 -30.52 1.63
N TYR A 43 -24.83 -29.44 1.71
CA TYR A 43 -25.33 -28.17 2.26
C TYR A 43 -26.45 -27.59 1.43
N TYR A 44 -26.33 -27.62 0.10
CA TYR A 44 -27.38 -27.18 -0.81
C TYR A 44 -28.65 -28.01 -0.66
N ASP A 45 -28.53 -29.32 -0.53
CA ASP A 45 -29.68 -30.21 -0.33
C ASP A 45 -30.41 -29.94 1.00
N ILE A 46 -29.64 -29.63 2.06
CA ILE A 46 -30.19 -29.21 3.34
C ILE A 46 -30.95 -27.88 3.21
N LEU A 47 -30.34 -26.88 2.53
CA LEU A 47 -30.96 -25.57 2.26
C LEU A 47 -32.27 -25.67 1.50
N GLN A 48 -32.38 -26.60 0.53
CA GLN A 48 -33.62 -26.81 -0.25
C GLN A 48 -34.75 -27.42 0.57
N ASN A 49 -34.42 -28.18 1.62
CA ASN A 49 -35.39 -28.96 2.40
C ASN A 49 -35.67 -28.37 3.80
N THR A 50 -35.01 -27.29 4.16
CA THR A 50 -35.15 -26.69 5.50
C THR A 50 -35.73 -25.28 5.39
N ASP A 51 -36.71 -24.96 6.27
CA ASP A 51 -37.24 -23.61 6.37
C ASP A 51 -36.17 -22.68 6.98
N ILE A 52 -35.53 -21.90 6.12
CA ILE A 52 -34.36 -21.07 6.42
C ILE A 52 -34.70 -19.86 7.31
N SER A 53 -35.95 -19.67 7.69
CA SER A 53 -36.37 -18.39 8.24
C SER A 53 -35.77 -18.03 9.60
N ARG A 54 -34.96 -18.87 10.24
CA ARG A 54 -34.60 -18.60 11.64
C ARG A 54 -33.21 -18.92 12.17
N ASN A 55 -32.39 -19.77 11.57
CA ASN A 55 -31.10 -20.05 12.23
C ASN A 55 -30.08 -20.84 11.39
N ASP A 56 -28.97 -20.20 10.99
CA ASP A 56 -27.88 -20.84 10.25
C ASP A 56 -27.26 -22.01 11.03
N LEU A 57 -27.25 -21.95 12.36
CA LEU A 57 -26.68 -22.99 13.20
C LEU A 57 -27.50 -24.30 13.10
N LEU A 58 -28.82 -24.22 12.98
CA LEU A 58 -29.66 -25.40 12.78
C LEU A 58 -29.41 -26.09 11.43
N LEU A 59 -29.02 -25.34 10.42
CA LEU A 59 -28.61 -25.90 9.13
C LEU A 59 -27.28 -26.64 9.25
N LEU A 60 -26.31 -26.04 9.93
CA LEU A 60 -24.99 -26.64 10.13
C LEU A 60 -25.07 -27.95 10.94
N GLN A 61 -25.96 -28.02 11.92
CA GLN A 61 -26.20 -29.25 12.73
C GLN A 61 -26.70 -30.46 11.91
N GLN A 62 -27.25 -30.22 10.72
CA GLN A 62 -27.70 -31.29 9.83
C GLN A 62 -26.59 -31.83 8.93
N LEU A 63 -25.43 -31.18 8.94
CA LEU A 63 -24.25 -31.67 8.20
C LEU A 63 -23.64 -32.86 8.95
N ASN A 64 -23.23 -33.88 8.21
CA ASN A 64 -22.46 -34.99 8.75
C ASN A 64 -21.02 -34.51 9.04
N ASP A 65 -20.40 -35.10 10.04
CA ASP A 65 -19.01 -34.87 10.41
C ASP A 65 -18.68 -33.41 10.79
N LEU A 66 -19.63 -32.74 11.46
CA LEU A 66 -19.39 -31.40 11.98
C LEU A 66 -18.27 -31.42 13.02
N GLN A 67 -17.26 -30.60 12.83
CA GLN A 67 -16.17 -30.42 13.77
C GLN A 67 -16.14 -28.97 14.26
N SER A 68 -15.98 -28.79 15.56
CA SER A 68 -15.78 -27.46 16.15
C SER A 68 -14.31 -27.22 16.42
N LYS A 69 -13.87 -25.97 16.24
CA LYS A 69 -12.54 -25.52 16.61
C LYS A 69 -12.67 -24.21 17.40
N ALA A 70 -12.03 -24.15 18.54
CA ALA A 70 -11.98 -22.93 19.31
C ALA A 70 -11.19 -21.86 18.54
N LEU A 71 -11.74 -20.66 18.48
CA LEU A 71 -11.03 -19.47 18.04
C LEU A 71 -10.29 -18.89 19.22
N VAL A 72 -9.03 -18.56 19.04
CA VAL A 72 -8.22 -17.99 20.13
C VAL A 72 -8.57 -16.53 20.36
N ASP A 73 -8.86 -15.80 19.28
CA ASP A 73 -9.20 -14.39 19.30
C ASP A 73 -10.45 -14.16 18.46
N TRP A 74 -11.51 -13.68 19.10
CA TRP A 74 -12.76 -13.35 18.45
C TRP A 74 -13.29 -12.02 18.97
N TYR A 75 -13.64 -11.15 18.03
CA TYR A 75 -14.18 -9.83 18.34
C TYR A 75 -15.55 -9.70 17.69
N ASP A 76 -16.59 -9.55 18.53
CA ASP A 76 -17.91 -9.22 18.05
C ASP A 76 -18.03 -7.73 17.77
N VAL A 77 -18.21 -7.37 16.52
CA VAL A 77 -18.43 -5.98 16.06
C VAL A 77 -19.85 -5.75 15.56
N GLY A 78 -20.77 -6.63 15.94
CA GLY A 78 -22.18 -6.56 15.51
C GLY A 78 -22.96 -5.34 16.04
N ASN A 79 -22.39 -4.58 16.98
CA ASN A 79 -22.98 -3.35 17.49
C ASN A 79 -21.91 -2.25 17.68
N VAL A 80 -22.38 -0.99 17.81
CA VAL A 80 -21.49 0.18 17.89
C VAL A 80 -20.60 0.18 19.12
N GLU A 81 -21.06 -0.38 20.23
CA GLU A 81 -20.32 -0.43 21.49
C GLU A 81 -19.18 -1.46 21.40
N SER A 82 -19.47 -2.66 20.93
CA SER A 82 -18.46 -3.68 20.66
C SER A 82 -17.42 -3.20 19.64
N TYR A 83 -17.84 -2.52 18.57
CA TYR A 83 -16.95 -1.94 17.60
C TYR A 83 -16.01 -0.90 18.23
N ARG A 84 -16.51 -0.01 19.09
CA ARG A 84 -15.70 0.98 19.81
C ARG A 84 -14.70 0.32 20.76
N THR A 85 -15.12 -0.74 21.45
CA THR A 85 -14.24 -1.50 22.35
C THR A 85 -13.09 -2.13 21.56
N VAL A 86 -13.38 -2.75 20.43
CA VAL A 86 -12.37 -3.33 19.55
C VAL A 86 -11.44 -2.27 18.98
N GLN A 87 -11.96 -1.10 18.60
CA GLN A 87 -11.12 0.01 18.13
C GLN A 87 -10.16 0.54 19.21
N GLN A 88 -10.53 0.45 20.46
CA GLN A 88 -9.69 0.88 21.58
C GLN A 88 -8.64 -0.17 21.97
N ASP A 89 -8.80 -1.41 21.53
CA ASP A 89 -7.81 -2.46 21.75
C ASP A 89 -6.58 -2.21 20.87
N ALA A 90 -5.47 -1.88 21.49
CA ALA A 90 -4.20 -1.61 20.81
C ALA A 90 -3.66 -2.83 20.05
N SER A 91 -4.14 -4.04 20.34
CA SER A 91 -3.75 -5.28 19.66
C SER A 91 -4.49 -5.49 18.33
N PHE A 92 -5.59 -4.75 18.10
CA PHE A 92 -6.43 -4.87 16.92
C PHE A 92 -6.60 -3.53 16.22
N SER A 93 -6.19 -3.45 14.97
CA SER A 93 -6.43 -2.28 14.12
C SER A 93 -6.69 -2.70 12.69
N VAL A 94 -7.55 -1.96 11.99
CA VAL A 94 -7.88 -2.18 10.59
C VAL A 94 -7.45 -0.95 9.79
N LEU A 95 -6.66 -1.18 8.75
CA LEU A 95 -6.30 -0.17 7.77
C LEU A 95 -7.02 -0.49 6.47
N ASP A 96 -7.99 0.34 6.13
CA ASP A 96 -8.78 0.18 4.91
C ASP A 96 -8.04 0.80 3.72
N LYS A 97 -7.86 0.01 2.66
CA LYS A 97 -7.31 0.45 1.38
C LYS A 97 -8.23 -0.07 0.26
N THR A 98 -8.33 0.65 -0.82
CA THR A 98 -9.29 0.42 -1.92
C THR A 98 -9.33 -1.02 -2.47
N GLN A 99 -8.22 -1.78 -2.38
CA GLN A 99 -8.11 -3.13 -2.93
C GLN A 99 -7.59 -4.17 -1.92
N GLN A 100 -7.37 -3.76 -0.68
CA GLN A 100 -6.89 -4.63 0.38
C GLN A 100 -7.35 -4.12 1.74
N GLU A 101 -7.59 -5.04 2.64
CA GLU A 101 -7.79 -4.79 4.05
C GLU A 101 -6.57 -5.29 4.83
N ILE A 102 -6.12 -4.53 5.80
CA ILE A 102 -4.95 -4.87 6.61
C ILE A 102 -5.38 -4.89 8.07
N TYR A 103 -5.21 -6.03 8.70
CA TYR A 103 -5.52 -6.25 10.10
C TYR A 103 -4.24 -6.43 10.90
N ASN A 104 -4.17 -5.76 12.05
CA ASN A 104 -3.15 -6.01 13.06
C ASN A 104 -3.84 -6.75 14.22
N VAL A 105 -3.53 -8.02 14.39
CA VAL A 105 -4.15 -8.91 15.38
C VAL A 105 -3.08 -9.70 16.09
N ASN A 106 -2.97 -9.54 17.42
CA ASN A 106 -2.08 -10.34 18.27
C ASN A 106 -0.66 -10.53 17.71
N ASN A 107 0.02 -9.44 17.46
CA ASN A 107 1.36 -9.43 16.90
C ASN A 107 1.47 -10.05 15.49
N ARG A 108 0.38 -10.07 14.75
CA ARG A 108 0.34 -10.50 13.34
C ARG A 108 -0.26 -9.44 12.47
N ILE A 109 0.28 -9.31 11.30
CA ILE A 109 -0.32 -8.54 10.21
C ILE A 109 -0.99 -9.53 9.28
N VAL A 110 -2.27 -9.28 9.00
CA VAL A 110 -3.04 -10.05 8.03
C VAL A 110 -3.51 -9.11 6.95
N LYS A 111 -3.24 -9.47 5.71
CA LYS A 111 -3.68 -8.73 4.52
C LYS A 111 -4.65 -9.58 3.74
N LEU A 112 -5.82 -9.03 3.46
CA LEU A 112 -6.79 -9.61 2.56
C LEU A 112 -6.85 -8.78 1.27
N PHE A 113 -6.86 -9.45 0.14
CA PHE A 113 -6.82 -8.82 -1.17
C PHE A 113 -8.11 -9.11 -1.94
N VAL A 114 -8.67 -8.10 -2.58
CA VAL A 114 -9.81 -8.26 -3.49
C VAL A 114 -9.41 -9.08 -4.72
N ASN A 115 -8.24 -8.79 -5.26
CA ASN A 115 -7.67 -9.53 -6.38
C ASN A 115 -6.44 -10.31 -5.92
N LYS A 116 -6.19 -11.47 -6.55
CA LYS A 116 -5.00 -12.28 -6.28
C LYS A 116 -3.75 -11.44 -6.38
N PRO A 117 -2.98 -11.26 -5.29
CA PRO A 117 -1.72 -10.54 -5.37
C PRO A 117 -0.66 -11.43 -6.02
N ASP A 118 0.16 -10.83 -6.86
CA ASP A 118 1.40 -11.48 -7.30
C ASP A 118 2.46 -11.34 -6.20
N ILE A 119 2.40 -12.21 -5.21
CA ILE A 119 3.33 -12.20 -4.07
C ILE A 119 4.53 -13.08 -4.45
N GLN A 120 5.51 -12.49 -5.10
CA GLN A 120 6.79 -13.14 -5.34
C GLN A 120 7.79 -12.70 -4.28
N PRO A 121 8.48 -13.64 -3.60
CA PRO A 121 9.53 -13.27 -2.67
C PRO A 121 10.64 -12.51 -3.40
N ASN A 122 10.96 -11.32 -2.93
CA ASN A 122 12.09 -10.57 -3.43
C ASN A 122 13.23 -10.62 -2.40
N ASN A 123 14.20 -11.49 -2.65
CA ASN A 123 15.31 -11.74 -1.72
C ASN A 123 16.23 -10.53 -1.50
N ASN A 124 16.15 -9.52 -2.37
CA ASN A 124 17.00 -8.32 -2.26
C ASN A 124 16.41 -7.26 -1.31
N TYR A 125 15.09 -7.36 -1.04
CA TYR A 125 14.44 -6.54 -0.04
C TYR A 125 13.89 -7.45 1.06
N PRO A 126 14.61 -7.60 2.18
CA PRO A 126 14.14 -8.43 3.28
C PRO A 126 12.75 -8.01 3.73
N HIS A 127 11.81 -8.92 3.65
CA HIS A 127 10.44 -8.72 4.08
C HIS A 127 10.07 -9.77 5.13
N PRO A 128 9.08 -9.50 5.97
CA PRO A 128 8.61 -10.46 6.94
C PRO A 128 8.17 -11.75 6.23
N GLN A 129 8.66 -12.90 6.71
CA GLN A 129 8.31 -14.18 6.10
C GLN A 129 6.83 -14.50 6.33
N PRO A 130 6.09 -14.91 5.30
CA PRO A 130 4.72 -15.32 5.47
C PRO A 130 4.59 -16.52 6.42
N ILE A 131 3.68 -16.41 7.38
CA ILE A 131 3.26 -17.54 8.23
C ILE A 131 2.19 -18.36 7.51
N ALA A 132 1.25 -17.67 6.87
CA ALA A 132 0.21 -18.27 6.08
C ALA A 132 -0.03 -17.45 4.80
N HIS A 133 -0.37 -18.16 3.74
CA HIS A 133 -0.60 -17.59 2.43
C HIS A 133 -1.75 -18.32 1.74
N THR A 134 -2.68 -17.56 1.19
CA THR A 134 -3.79 -18.05 0.38
C THR A 134 -3.88 -17.27 -0.92
N GLU A 135 -4.79 -17.63 -1.80
CA GLU A 135 -5.02 -16.89 -3.05
C GLU A 135 -5.42 -15.42 -2.82
N HIS A 136 -6.10 -15.12 -1.71
CA HIS A 136 -6.60 -13.80 -1.38
C HIS A 136 -6.12 -13.28 -0.03
N GLY A 137 -5.15 -13.92 0.59
CA GLY A 137 -4.69 -13.51 1.91
C GLY A 137 -3.23 -13.85 2.19
N LEU A 138 -2.64 -13.03 3.04
CA LEU A 138 -1.28 -13.18 3.51
C LEU A 138 -1.22 -12.81 4.99
N SER A 139 -0.56 -13.63 5.79
CA SER A 139 -0.23 -13.25 7.17
C SER A 139 1.24 -13.43 7.49
N TYR A 140 1.77 -12.54 8.31
CA TYR A 140 3.14 -12.59 8.81
C TYR A 140 3.22 -12.00 10.21
N THR A 141 4.27 -12.36 10.96
CA THR A 141 4.50 -11.76 12.27
C THR A 141 4.73 -10.26 12.11
N LYS A 142 4.07 -9.46 12.93
CA LYS A 142 4.34 -8.02 12.99
C LYS A 142 5.81 -7.81 13.29
N VAL A 143 6.45 -6.98 12.50
CA VAL A 143 7.86 -6.63 12.71
C VAL A 143 7.92 -5.55 13.78
N ASP A 144 8.70 -5.79 14.81
CA ASP A 144 9.04 -4.78 15.78
C ASP A 144 10.11 -3.86 15.20
N GLY A 145 9.87 -2.56 15.29
CA GLY A 145 10.80 -1.57 14.78
C GLY A 145 10.15 -0.21 14.58
N LYS A 146 10.98 0.74 14.19
CA LYS A 146 10.52 2.08 13.86
C LYS A 146 10.11 2.09 12.38
N VAL A 147 8.85 2.39 12.13
CA VAL A 147 8.39 2.75 10.79
C VAL A 147 8.96 4.12 10.48
N ASN A 148 9.41 4.29 9.23
CA ASN A 148 9.97 5.55 8.82
C ASN A 148 11.24 5.92 9.61
N PRO A 149 12.41 5.54 9.10
CA PRO A 149 13.70 5.65 9.78
C PRO A 149 14.16 7.11 9.95
N MET A 150 13.37 7.89 10.66
CA MET A 150 13.52 9.33 10.68
C MET A 150 14.64 9.80 11.61
N ASN A 151 14.90 9.19 12.72
CA ASN A 151 15.83 9.72 13.71
C ASN A 151 17.06 8.82 13.86
N GLY A 152 18.16 9.17 13.22
CA GLY A 152 19.44 8.51 13.38
C GLY A 152 19.66 7.23 12.55
N GLU A 153 18.59 6.65 11.98
CA GLU A 153 18.66 5.40 11.21
C GLU A 153 18.74 5.60 9.69
N PHE A 154 18.58 6.85 9.22
CA PHE A 154 18.53 7.13 7.78
C PHE A 154 19.78 6.69 7.04
N GLU A 155 20.95 6.94 7.60
CA GLU A 155 22.23 6.55 6.99
C GLU A 155 22.33 5.03 6.86
N ARG A 156 21.91 4.28 7.87
CA ARG A 156 21.88 2.81 7.87
C ARG A 156 20.94 2.29 6.75
N VAL A 157 19.74 2.86 6.65
CA VAL A 157 18.78 2.52 5.60
C VAL A 157 19.32 2.88 4.23
N PHE A 158 19.85 4.08 4.08
CA PHE A 158 20.33 4.56 2.78
C PHE A 158 21.52 3.75 2.28
N ASN A 159 22.46 3.38 3.15
CA ASN A 159 23.56 2.49 2.81
C ASN A 159 23.05 1.11 2.38
N ASN A 160 22.09 0.54 3.10
CA ASN A 160 21.46 -0.74 2.73
C ASN A 160 20.78 -0.66 1.36
N LEU A 161 20.05 0.42 1.06
CA LEU A 161 19.42 0.63 -0.24
C LEU A 161 20.46 0.78 -1.36
N GLN A 162 21.53 1.53 -1.14
CA GLN A 162 22.61 1.68 -2.14
C GLN A 162 23.26 0.33 -2.45
N ASP A 163 23.49 -0.49 -1.46
CA ASP A 163 24.03 -1.85 -1.66
C ASP A 163 23.03 -2.73 -2.40
N THR A 164 21.75 -2.68 -2.04
CA THR A 164 20.66 -3.40 -2.72
C THR A 164 20.60 -3.01 -4.21
N TRP A 165 20.60 -1.73 -4.51
CA TRP A 165 20.59 -1.24 -5.89
C TRP A 165 21.84 -1.63 -6.66
N ARG A 166 23.00 -1.60 -6.02
CA ARG A 166 24.27 -2.03 -6.62
C ARG A 166 24.26 -3.52 -6.98
N PHE A 167 23.80 -4.37 -6.06
CA PHE A 167 23.70 -5.82 -6.29
C PHE A 167 22.67 -6.16 -7.36
N SER A 168 21.58 -5.43 -7.41
CA SER A 168 20.53 -5.62 -8.43
C SER A 168 21.02 -5.33 -9.84
N THR A 169 22.03 -4.48 -10.00
CA THR A 169 22.58 -4.05 -11.31
C THR A 169 23.80 -4.85 -11.78
N HIS A 170 24.12 -5.95 -11.14
CA HIS A 170 25.36 -6.72 -11.46
C HIS A 170 25.51 -7.09 -12.92
N ASN A 171 24.43 -7.16 -13.68
CA ASN A 171 24.47 -7.47 -15.11
C ASN A 171 24.32 -6.23 -16.01
N ASN A 172 24.12 -5.02 -15.47
CA ASN A 172 23.89 -3.77 -16.20
C ASN A 172 22.95 -3.94 -17.42
N ILE A 173 21.94 -4.81 -17.29
CA ILE A 173 20.99 -5.05 -18.36
C ILE A 173 20.04 -3.85 -18.39
N ALA A 174 20.07 -3.12 -19.49
CA ALA A 174 19.12 -2.04 -19.71
C ALA A 174 17.71 -2.61 -19.94
N CYS A 175 16.72 -1.91 -19.43
CA CYS A 175 15.32 -2.17 -19.73
C CYS A 175 14.66 -0.89 -20.23
N THR A 176 13.55 -1.05 -20.94
CA THR A 176 12.71 0.06 -21.36
C THR A 176 11.29 -0.19 -20.89
N ASN A 177 10.81 0.68 -20.00
CA ASN A 177 9.50 0.57 -19.36
C ASN A 177 8.61 1.75 -19.74
N ARG A 178 8.24 1.88 -21.02
CA ARG A 178 7.37 2.98 -21.50
C ARG A 178 5.99 2.91 -20.85
N SER A 179 5.42 1.73 -20.69
CA SER A 179 4.12 1.56 -20.05
C SER A 179 4.10 2.04 -18.60
N LEU A 180 5.19 1.81 -17.86
CA LEU A 180 5.30 2.25 -16.47
C LEU A 180 5.42 3.77 -16.34
N TRP A 181 6.16 4.41 -17.26
CA TRP A 181 6.48 5.81 -17.18
C TRP A 181 5.59 6.66 -18.08
N GLN A 182 5.66 6.45 -19.40
CA GLN A 182 4.98 7.28 -20.39
C GLN A 182 3.48 7.03 -20.40
N ASP A 183 3.05 5.78 -20.64
CA ASP A 183 1.61 5.48 -20.83
C ASP A 183 0.84 5.76 -19.55
N LYS A 184 1.38 5.35 -18.39
CA LYS A 184 0.78 5.63 -17.10
C LYS A 184 0.69 7.11 -16.79
N THR A 185 1.74 7.91 -17.12
CA THR A 185 1.72 9.34 -16.87
C THR A 185 0.66 10.03 -17.71
N TRP A 186 0.52 9.66 -18.99
CA TRP A 186 -0.53 10.18 -19.85
C TRP A 186 -1.93 9.77 -19.39
N GLU A 187 -2.12 8.51 -19.04
CA GLU A 187 -3.42 8.05 -18.48
C GLU A 187 -3.82 8.88 -17.25
N ARG A 188 -2.88 9.16 -16.34
CA ARG A 188 -3.14 9.96 -15.14
C ARG A 188 -3.31 11.43 -15.44
N PHE A 189 -2.60 11.96 -16.40
CA PHE A 189 -2.80 13.32 -16.91
C PHE A 189 -4.21 13.49 -17.46
N ASP A 190 -4.69 12.57 -18.27
CA ASP A 190 -6.05 12.62 -18.80
C ASP A 190 -7.11 12.54 -17.69
N GLN A 191 -6.89 11.67 -16.68
CA GLN A 191 -7.78 11.56 -15.53
C GLN A 191 -7.86 12.85 -14.71
N ILE A 192 -6.76 13.54 -14.48
CA ILE A 192 -6.75 14.80 -13.72
C ILE A 192 -7.33 15.94 -14.53
N VAL A 193 -7.11 16.01 -15.84
CA VAL A 193 -7.71 16.99 -16.74
C VAL A 193 -9.24 16.81 -16.84
N GLN A 194 -9.73 15.57 -16.78
CA GLN A 194 -11.18 15.33 -16.69
C GLN A 194 -11.78 15.88 -15.39
N GLN A 195 -11.03 15.84 -14.28
CA GLN A 195 -11.47 16.42 -12.99
C GLN A 195 -11.34 17.95 -12.96
N PHE A 196 -10.29 18.47 -13.60
CA PHE A 196 -9.92 19.88 -13.60
C PHE A 196 -9.54 20.32 -15.02
N PRO A 197 -10.53 20.71 -15.86
CA PRO A 197 -10.30 21.02 -17.28
C PRO A 197 -9.31 22.16 -17.51
N GLU A 198 -9.12 23.05 -16.55
CA GLU A 198 -8.13 24.14 -16.63
C GLU A 198 -6.70 23.63 -16.77
N PHE A 199 -6.40 22.40 -16.38
CA PHE A 199 -5.07 21.80 -16.48
C PHE A 199 -4.72 21.25 -17.87
N SER A 200 -5.66 21.31 -18.83
CA SER A 200 -5.35 20.98 -20.23
C SER A 200 -4.54 22.05 -20.96
N GLY A 201 -4.48 23.25 -20.40
CA GLY A 201 -3.83 24.43 -21.02
C GLY A 201 -2.69 25.00 -20.20
N THR A 202 -2.54 26.33 -20.30
CA THR A 202 -1.53 27.07 -19.55
C THR A 202 -2.06 27.50 -18.19
N VAL A 203 -1.33 27.18 -17.16
CA VAL A 203 -1.59 27.62 -15.78
C VAL A 203 -0.43 28.48 -15.29
N GLN A 204 -0.71 29.32 -14.32
CA GLN A 204 0.34 30.06 -13.60
C GLN A 204 0.59 29.39 -12.26
N VAL A 205 1.83 28.97 -12.02
CA VAL A 205 2.27 28.29 -10.79
C VAL A 205 3.48 29.02 -10.25
N ASN A 206 3.42 29.50 -9.01
CA ASN A 206 4.51 30.23 -8.35
C ASN A 206 5.05 31.41 -9.21
N GLY A 207 4.17 32.10 -9.94
CA GLY A 207 4.52 33.20 -10.83
C GLY A 207 5.04 32.79 -12.20
N GLN A 208 5.18 31.49 -12.50
CA GLN A 208 5.63 30.97 -13.80
C GLN A 208 4.42 30.48 -14.61
N GLN A 209 4.34 30.89 -15.88
CA GLN A 209 3.38 30.30 -16.82
C GLN A 209 3.89 28.95 -17.33
N ILE A 210 3.07 27.91 -17.20
CA ILE A 210 3.40 26.56 -17.60
C ILE A 210 2.26 26.01 -18.47
N ASP A 211 2.56 25.67 -19.70
CA ASP A 211 1.68 24.89 -20.56
C ASP A 211 1.77 23.43 -20.14
N CYS A 212 0.75 22.92 -19.47
CA CYS A 212 0.78 21.59 -18.86
C CYS A 212 0.90 20.47 -19.90
N THR A 213 0.10 20.53 -20.96
CA THR A 213 0.13 19.50 -22.03
C THR A 213 1.51 19.48 -22.70
N ARG A 214 2.01 20.65 -23.10
CA ARG A 214 3.32 20.76 -23.74
C ARG A 214 4.47 20.32 -22.83
N THR A 215 4.38 20.60 -21.53
CA THR A 215 5.38 20.12 -20.56
C THR A 215 5.44 18.60 -20.52
N VAL A 216 4.28 17.92 -20.54
CA VAL A 216 4.25 16.45 -20.56
C VAL A 216 4.71 15.90 -21.90
N GLU A 217 4.38 16.56 -23.03
CA GLU A 217 4.87 16.19 -24.36
C GLU A 217 6.39 16.27 -24.48
N ASN A 218 7.00 17.27 -23.86
CA ASN A 218 8.44 17.56 -23.93
C ASN A 218 9.29 16.70 -22.97
N ILE A 219 8.70 15.84 -22.16
CA ILE A 219 9.48 14.94 -21.30
C ILE A 219 10.39 14.07 -22.17
N ASP A 220 11.64 13.98 -21.77
CA ASP A 220 12.60 13.05 -22.36
C ASP A 220 12.24 11.60 -21.99
N TRP A 221 11.21 11.06 -22.71
CA TRP A 221 10.67 9.73 -22.43
C TRP A 221 11.69 8.62 -22.62
N ASP A 222 12.66 8.80 -23.50
CA ASP A 222 13.74 7.83 -23.67
C ASP A 222 14.63 7.79 -22.44
N LEU A 223 14.98 8.95 -21.88
CA LEU A 223 15.75 9.02 -20.63
C LEU A 223 14.98 8.43 -19.45
N VAL A 224 13.71 8.78 -19.27
CA VAL A 224 12.92 8.35 -18.12
C VAL A 224 12.59 6.86 -18.20
N SER A 225 12.21 6.37 -19.38
CA SER A 225 11.78 4.98 -19.58
C SER A 225 12.93 3.98 -19.65
N THR A 226 14.15 4.42 -19.99
CA THR A 226 15.31 3.53 -20.03
C THR A 226 15.87 3.35 -18.63
N GLY A 227 15.83 2.15 -18.10
CA GLY A 227 16.29 1.83 -16.76
C GLY A 227 17.30 0.69 -16.71
N LEU A 228 17.52 0.17 -15.52
CA LEU A 228 18.34 -1.00 -15.28
C LEU A 228 17.49 -2.10 -14.66
N VAL A 229 17.58 -3.29 -15.24
CA VAL A 229 16.88 -4.46 -14.71
C VAL A 229 17.45 -4.82 -13.34
N GLY A 230 16.56 -4.93 -12.37
CA GLY A 230 16.94 -5.35 -11.04
C GLY A 230 15.72 -5.79 -10.23
N ALA A 231 16.01 -6.36 -9.07
CA ALA A 231 14.96 -6.63 -8.12
C ALA A 231 14.44 -5.31 -7.56
N CYS A 232 13.15 -5.08 -7.71
CA CYS A 232 12.48 -3.86 -7.29
C CYS A 232 11.46 -4.15 -6.20
N HIS A 233 11.27 -3.18 -5.32
CA HIS A 233 10.19 -3.16 -4.34
C HIS A 233 8.85 -2.81 -5.01
N GLY A 234 8.88 -1.90 -5.98
CA GLY A 234 7.73 -1.44 -6.73
C GLY A 234 6.88 -0.37 -6.03
N ASP A 235 7.11 -0.13 -4.74
CA ASP A 235 6.50 0.97 -3.97
C ASP A 235 7.43 1.39 -2.81
N LEU A 236 8.70 1.64 -3.11
CA LEU A 236 9.72 1.95 -2.13
C LEU A 236 9.56 3.38 -1.62
N VAL A 237 8.79 3.54 -0.55
CA VAL A 237 8.63 4.79 0.17
C VAL A 237 9.08 4.62 1.61
N VAL A 238 9.42 5.71 2.29
CA VAL A 238 9.94 5.66 3.66
C VAL A 238 8.98 4.99 4.65
N ASP A 239 7.67 5.08 4.42
CA ASP A 239 6.66 4.45 5.26
C ASP A 239 6.60 2.92 5.10
N ASN A 240 7.18 2.39 4.04
CA ASN A 240 7.29 0.96 3.79
C ASN A 240 8.61 0.36 4.30
N ILE A 241 9.37 1.11 5.11
CA ILE A 241 10.65 0.69 5.68
C ILE A 241 10.53 0.63 7.20
N ILE A 242 10.78 -0.54 7.77
CA ILE A 242 10.78 -0.77 9.21
C ILE A 242 12.21 -1.09 9.65
N VAL A 243 12.74 -0.28 10.55
CA VAL A 243 14.08 -0.48 11.09
C VAL A 243 13.98 -1.16 12.45
N GLY A 244 14.31 -2.44 12.47
CA GLY A 244 14.50 -3.21 13.69
C GLY A 244 15.93 -3.09 14.23
N GLU A 245 16.20 -3.70 15.39
CA GLU A 245 17.52 -3.68 16.03
C GLU A 245 18.59 -4.26 15.09
N ASP A 246 18.36 -5.46 14.59
CA ASP A 246 19.35 -6.21 13.78
C ASP A 246 19.14 -6.08 12.29
N GLN A 247 17.90 -5.86 11.83
CA GLN A 247 17.53 -5.95 10.44
C GLN A 247 16.61 -4.82 10.00
N ILE A 248 16.75 -4.43 8.71
CA ILE A 248 15.81 -3.55 8.03
C ILE A 248 14.82 -4.43 7.27
N HIS A 249 13.52 -4.16 7.44
CA HIS A 249 12.45 -4.84 6.73
C HIS A 249 11.75 -3.90 5.77
N TYR A 250 11.39 -4.44 4.63
CA TYR A 250 10.63 -3.72 3.60
C TYR A 250 9.25 -4.38 3.47
N ILE A 251 8.20 -3.59 3.58
CA ILE A 251 6.81 -4.07 3.55
C ILE A 251 6.08 -3.50 2.33
N ASP A 252 4.92 -4.08 1.99
CA ASP A 252 4.09 -3.62 0.87
C ASP A 252 4.77 -3.68 -0.51
N HIS A 253 5.54 -4.72 -0.74
CA HIS A 253 6.10 -5.02 -2.05
C HIS A 253 5.01 -5.09 -3.12
N ARG A 254 5.32 -4.57 -4.30
CA ARG A 254 4.55 -4.77 -5.54
C ARG A 254 5.41 -5.50 -6.57
N PRO A 255 5.69 -6.78 -6.36
CA PRO A 255 6.52 -7.57 -7.26
C PRO A 255 5.79 -7.78 -8.60
N GLY A 256 6.57 -8.01 -9.65
CA GLY A 256 6.06 -8.31 -11.00
C GLY A 256 5.61 -7.10 -11.82
N VAL A 257 5.35 -5.96 -11.18
CA VAL A 257 4.93 -4.74 -11.89
C VAL A 257 6.12 -3.93 -12.40
N VAL A 258 7.25 -4.01 -11.71
CA VAL A 258 8.41 -3.16 -11.96
C VAL A 258 9.69 -3.98 -11.89
N ASN A 259 10.50 -3.87 -12.92
CA ASN A 259 11.85 -4.44 -12.96
C ASN A 259 12.94 -3.38 -13.21
N ASP A 260 12.61 -2.10 -13.02
CA ASP A 260 13.50 -0.96 -13.19
C ASP A 260 13.87 -0.36 -11.82
N ILE A 261 15.10 -0.52 -11.40
CA ILE A 261 15.58 0.02 -10.11
C ILE A 261 15.43 1.54 -10.01
N PHE A 262 15.46 2.27 -11.14
CA PHE A 262 15.24 3.71 -11.10
C PHE A 262 13.83 4.09 -10.66
N TYR A 263 12.85 3.21 -10.86
CA TYR A 263 11.53 3.44 -10.30
C TYR A 263 11.58 3.46 -8.77
N ASP A 264 12.25 2.50 -8.16
CA ASP A 264 12.42 2.46 -6.69
C ASP A 264 13.23 3.67 -6.18
N ILE A 265 14.29 4.04 -6.88
CA ILE A 265 15.08 5.23 -6.54
C ILE A 265 14.22 6.49 -6.58
N CYS A 266 13.40 6.66 -7.63
CA CYS A 266 12.48 7.79 -7.75
C CYS A 266 11.39 7.76 -6.69
N LYS A 267 10.83 6.57 -6.38
CA LYS A 267 9.82 6.39 -5.32
C LYS A 267 10.40 6.74 -3.95
N PHE A 268 11.60 6.30 -3.65
CA PHE A 268 12.27 6.64 -2.40
C PHE A 268 12.54 8.14 -2.31
N TYR A 269 13.14 8.72 -3.35
CA TYR A 269 13.45 10.16 -3.37
C TYR A 269 12.20 11.04 -3.33
N HIS A 270 11.13 10.66 -4.05
CA HIS A 270 9.83 11.32 -3.92
C HIS A 270 9.35 11.34 -2.47
N SER A 271 9.46 10.22 -1.75
CA SER A 271 9.01 10.12 -0.36
C SER A 271 9.86 10.92 0.63
N LEU A 272 11.11 11.22 0.30
CA LEU A 272 11.93 12.18 1.06
C LEU A 272 11.50 13.63 0.86
N LYS A 273 10.98 13.96 -0.33
CA LYS A 273 10.48 15.31 -0.64
C LYS A 273 9.08 15.56 -0.09
N LEU A 274 8.22 14.54 -0.09
CA LEU A 274 6.82 14.59 0.32
C LEU A 274 6.53 13.46 1.30
N HIS A 275 7.24 13.48 2.41
CA HIS A 275 7.02 12.54 3.49
C HIS A 275 5.74 12.90 4.22
N ASN A 276 4.89 11.89 4.46
CA ASN A 276 3.60 12.05 5.11
C ASN A 276 2.88 13.32 4.61
N ILE A 277 2.20 13.21 3.49
CA ILE A 277 1.35 14.30 2.98
C ILE A 277 0.25 14.55 4.02
N ASN A 278 0.63 15.09 5.16
CA ASN A 278 -0.28 15.72 6.07
C ASN A 278 -0.67 17.06 5.43
N LEU A 279 -1.92 17.43 5.53
CA LEU A 279 -2.44 18.75 5.17
C LEU A 279 -1.62 19.90 5.77
N GLU A 280 -0.81 19.62 6.78
CA GLU A 280 0.08 20.57 7.46
C GLU A 280 1.40 20.85 6.69
N ASN A 281 1.82 19.95 5.82
CA ASN A 281 3.14 20.02 5.16
C ASN A 281 3.10 20.61 3.75
N TYR A 282 1.93 20.81 3.17
CA TYR A 282 1.79 21.47 1.89
C TYR A 282 0.81 22.64 1.97
N HIS A 283 1.05 23.64 1.14
CA HIS A 283 0.18 24.80 1.00
C HIS A 283 -0.20 24.93 -0.47
N LEU A 284 -1.51 25.03 -0.72
CA LEU A 284 -2.08 25.36 -2.01
C LEU A 284 -2.98 26.57 -1.81
N THR A 285 -2.70 27.66 -2.52
CA THR A 285 -3.60 28.81 -2.63
C THR A 285 -3.80 29.17 -4.09
N GLN A 286 -4.97 29.70 -4.41
CA GLN A 286 -5.30 30.18 -5.74
C GLN A 286 -5.82 31.61 -5.62
N ASP A 287 -5.27 32.50 -6.43
CA ASP A 287 -5.73 33.90 -6.55
C ASP A 287 -5.90 34.30 -8.04
N GLU A 288 -6.08 35.57 -8.32
CA GLU A 288 -6.21 36.11 -9.69
C GLU A 288 -4.92 35.91 -10.53
N ASN A 289 -3.79 35.71 -9.88
CA ASN A 289 -2.48 35.50 -10.52
C ASN A 289 -2.11 34.04 -10.71
N GLY A 290 -2.99 33.12 -10.31
CA GLY A 290 -2.79 31.66 -10.49
C GLY A 290 -2.64 30.89 -9.18
N TYR A 291 -1.84 29.85 -9.21
CA TYR A 291 -1.61 28.93 -8.09
C TYR A 291 -0.29 29.23 -7.40
N ILE A 292 -0.32 29.22 -6.08
CA ILE A 292 0.87 29.22 -5.24
C ILE A 292 0.94 27.88 -4.52
N ILE A 293 1.99 27.12 -4.76
CA ILE A 293 2.25 25.86 -4.11
C ILE A 293 3.54 25.93 -3.30
N LYS A 294 3.54 25.34 -2.12
CA LYS A 294 4.71 25.29 -1.26
C LYS A 294 4.72 24.00 -0.46
N ILE A 295 5.90 23.39 -0.36
CA ILE A 295 6.21 22.32 0.59
C ILE A 295 6.97 22.95 1.75
N SER A 296 6.64 22.54 2.96
CA SER A 296 7.36 22.95 4.17
C SER A 296 7.95 21.71 4.85
N PRO A 297 9.11 21.21 4.37
CA PRO A 297 9.76 20.06 4.96
C PRO A 297 10.22 20.40 6.38
N SER A 298 10.23 19.40 7.26
CA SER A 298 10.87 19.53 8.55
C SER A 298 12.39 19.70 8.38
N GLU A 299 13.08 20.12 9.45
CA GLU A 299 14.54 20.20 9.43
C GLU A 299 15.17 18.82 9.16
N GLU A 300 14.61 17.78 9.75
CA GLU A 300 15.05 16.40 9.54
C GLU A 300 14.84 15.92 8.11
N ASP A 301 13.70 16.23 7.50
CA ASP A 301 13.45 15.92 6.09
C ASP A 301 14.45 16.61 5.18
N SER A 302 14.78 17.86 5.50
CA SER A 302 15.77 18.63 4.77
C SER A 302 17.18 18.02 4.86
N ILE A 303 17.58 17.51 6.03
CA ILE A 303 18.86 16.83 6.24
C ILE A 303 18.92 15.56 5.37
N ARG A 304 17.89 14.72 5.38
CA ARG A 304 17.84 13.47 4.61
C ARG A 304 17.84 13.72 3.11
N LEU A 305 17.04 14.68 2.68
CA LEU A 305 17.01 15.09 1.29
C LEU A 305 18.39 15.51 0.82
N ASN A 306 19.11 16.31 1.62
CA ASN A 306 20.47 16.71 1.34
C ASN A 306 21.43 15.50 1.31
N GLN A 307 21.33 14.57 2.25
CA GLN A 307 22.15 13.35 2.25
C GLN A 307 21.94 12.54 0.97
N PHE A 308 20.68 12.35 0.53
CA PHE A 308 20.40 11.69 -0.75
C PHE A 308 21.00 12.46 -1.92
N GLN A 309 20.81 13.78 -1.97
CA GLN A 309 21.31 14.64 -3.05
C GLN A 309 22.83 14.69 -3.14
N LEU A 310 23.55 14.46 -2.06
CA LEU A 310 25.01 14.34 -2.03
C LEU A 310 25.52 12.98 -2.53
N SER A 311 24.64 12.01 -2.74
CA SER A 311 25.03 10.66 -3.15
C SER A 311 25.51 10.60 -4.59
N PRO A 312 26.45 9.68 -4.92
CA PRO A 312 26.91 9.49 -6.29
C PRO A 312 25.78 9.14 -7.26
N ILE A 313 24.80 8.33 -6.83
CA ILE A 313 23.69 7.91 -7.66
C ILE A 313 22.81 9.11 -8.08
N TYR A 314 22.55 10.03 -7.15
CA TYR A 314 21.82 11.25 -7.49
C TYR A 314 22.61 12.15 -8.44
N HIS A 315 23.89 12.41 -8.18
CA HIS A 315 24.69 13.25 -9.04
C HIS A 315 24.79 12.70 -10.47
N GLN A 316 24.99 11.39 -10.60
CA GLN A 316 25.13 10.74 -11.91
C GLN A 316 23.82 10.75 -12.70
N HIS A 317 22.67 10.62 -12.03
CA HIS A 317 21.36 10.42 -12.65
C HIS A 317 20.35 11.51 -12.31
N LYS A 318 20.80 12.68 -11.88
CA LYS A 318 19.97 13.77 -11.38
C LYS A 318 18.78 14.08 -12.27
N ARG A 319 19.01 14.36 -13.57
CA ARG A 319 17.92 14.71 -14.48
C ARG A 319 16.87 13.61 -14.60
N LYS A 320 17.31 12.36 -14.71
CA LYS A 320 16.40 11.20 -14.76
C LYS A 320 15.57 11.07 -13.48
N ILE A 321 16.21 11.17 -12.32
CA ILE A 321 15.53 11.03 -11.00
C ILE A 321 14.52 12.16 -10.82
N GLU A 322 14.88 13.38 -11.14
CA GLU A 322 14.00 14.55 -10.99
C GLU A 322 12.79 14.50 -11.94
N LEU A 323 12.99 14.08 -13.20
CA LEU A 323 11.88 13.82 -14.14
C LEU A 323 11.00 12.67 -13.66
N GLY A 324 11.59 11.57 -13.21
CA GLY A 324 10.85 10.43 -12.68
C GLY A 324 9.98 10.79 -11.46
N VAL A 325 10.50 11.65 -10.57
CA VAL A 325 9.71 12.17 -9.43
C VAL A 325 8.54 13.03 -9.92
N GLY A 326 8.72 13.88 -10.90
CA GLY A 326 7.65 14.66 -11.51
C GLY A 326 6.55 13.76 -12.08
N CYS A 327 6.93 12.70 -12.80
CA CYS A 327 5.99 11.69 -13.32
C CYS A 327 5.25 10.96 -12.18
N ILE A 328 5.93 10.64 -11.07
CA ILE A 328 5.30 10.00 -9.90
C ILE A 328 4.24 10.92 -9.28
N TRP A 329 4.54 12.18 -9.03
CA TRP A 329 3.58 13.13 -8.46
C TRP A 329 2.37 13.32 -9.37
N LEU A 330 2.61 13.49 -10.68
CA LEU A 330 1.53 13.57 -11.66
C LEU A 330 0.69 12.28 -11.67
N SER A 331 1.33 11.11 -11.60
CA SER A 331 0.61 9.82 -11.54
C SER A 331 -0.18 9.62 -10.25
N MET A 332 0.19 10.28 -9.15
CA MET A 332 -0.54 10.22 -7.88
C MET A 332 -1.70 11.21 -7.83
N SER A 333 -1.67 12.26 -8.63
CA SER A 333 -2.60 13.39 -8.53
C SER A 333 -4.07 13.02 -8.66
N PRO A 334 -4.55 12.09 -9.52
CA PRO A 334 -5.97 11.78 -9.62
C PRO A 334 -6.48 10.78 -8.57
N LEU A 335 -5.61 10.25 -7.69
CA LEU A 335 -5.91 9.08 -6.87
C LEU A 335 -6.48 9.39 -5.48
N ASN A 336 -6.47 10.66 -5.05
CA ASN A 336 -6.89 11.02 -3.71
C ASN A 336 -8.37 11.42 -3.67
N VAL A 337 -8.99 11.25 -2.51
CA VAL A 337 -10.35 11.75 -2.25
C VAL A 337 -10.34 13.26 -2.13
N ASP A 338 -9.28 13.83 -1.55
CA ASP A 338 -9.07 15.27 -1.40
C ASP A 338 -8.69 15.91 -2.75
N LYS A 339 -9.56 16.76 -3.25
CA LYS A 339 -9.38 17.46 -4.53
C LYS A 339 -8.26 18.50 -4.50
N ASP A 340 -8.03 19.15 -3.36
CA ASP A 340 -6.96 20.13 -3.24
C ASP A 340 -5.59 19.44 -3.22
N LEU A 341 -5.50 18.26 -2.59
CA LEU A 341 -4.32 17.42 -2.69
C LEU A 341 -4.07 16.95 -4.13
N ASN A 342 -5.12 16.60 -4.88
CA ASN A 342 -5.00 16.23 -6.30
C ASN A 342 -4.43 17.39 -7.12
N LYS A 343 -4.97 18.60 -6.97
CA LYS A 343 -4.45 19.81 -7.62
C LYS A 343 -3.00 20.10 -7.22
N PHE A 344 -2.71 20.03 -5.93
CA PHE A 344 -1.36 20.27 -5.41
C PHE A 344 -0.34 19.32 -6.02
N LEU A 345 -0.61 18.01 -6.01
CA LEU A 345 0.30 17.00 -6.58
C LEU A 345 0.49 17.17 -8.09
N PHE A 346 -0.58 17.50 -8.80
CA PHE A 346 -0.51 17.81 -10.22
C PHE A 346 0.41 19.01 -10.50
N LEU A 347 0.14 20.14 -9.84
CA LEU A 347 0.90 21.37 -10.04
C LEU A 347 2.38 21.20 -9.65
N LEU A 348 2.63 20.48 -8.56
CA LEU A 348 3.98 20.13 -8.14
C LEU A 348 4.70 19.26 -9.17
N GLY A 349 4.00 18.25 -9.72
CA GLY A 349 4.53 17.40 -10.79
C GLY A 349 4.86 18.19 -12.05
N ILE A 350 3.95 19.05 -12.51
CA ILE A 350 4.16 19.87 -13.70
C ILE A 350 5.27 20.89 -13.52
N GLU A 351 5.36 21.57 -12.37
CA GLU A 351 6.46 22.50 -12.07
C GLU A 351 7.81 21.78 -12.07
N GLN A 352 7.86 20.59 -11.47
CA GLN A 352 9.06 19.75 -11.42
C GLN A 352 9.49 19.30 -12.84
N LEU A 353 8.55 18.82 -13.64
CA LEU A 353 8.80 18.40 -15.02
C LEU A 353 9.31 19.58 -15.86
N LYS A 354 8.64 20.75 -15.77
CA LYS A 354 9.02 21.96 -16.48
C LYS A 354 10.45 22.42 -16.18
N LYS A 355 10.91 22.19 -14.96
CA LYS A 355 12.28 22.55 -14.55
C LYS A 355 13.36 21.67 -15.19
N TYR A 356 13.02 20.44 -15.57
CA TYR A 356 13.98 19.44 -16.02
C TYR A 356 13.72 18.90 -17.45
N GLU A 357 12.69 19.42 -18.14
CA GLU A 357 12.41 19.09 -19.56
C GLU A 357 13.54 19.49 -20.54
#